data_caef7b0282f3a347c24e72e194cca121
#
_entry.id   caef7b0282f3a347c24e72e194cca121
#
_cell.length_a   1.000
_cell.length_b   1.000
_cell.length_c   1.000
_cell.angle_alpha   90.00
_cell.angle_beta   90.00
_cell.angle_gamma   90.00
#
_symmetry.space_group_name_H-M   'P 1'
#
loop_
_entity.id
_entity.type
_entity.pdbx_description
1 polymer ?
#
loop_
_entity_poly.entity_id
_entity_poly.type
_entity_poly.pdbx_seq_one_letter_code
_entity_poly.pdbx_strand_id
1 'polypeptide(L)'
;MSEAYKNIEQGRFSLREAEAITEAKLLEQTPTLNWESSDANRATRQAALAVGEDASAASFLVARARVVEKMIVAKNPTVKPTALRFTPPVWINAALVGIAFILGLLTDQFASESSRINLLSLPFFGVLLWNILVYVMLLISGIRHKTSRDFLGLRSALGILEKALTIKQVRLTKSITTLLQPFVMHYAARAFHLAALFFVLGMICSVLLRGVGTAYTVGWESTWFANSPDIVYQIIALTYGIFTNFLGPMPNILDVANMRFDRLSVNAVDVSAGLWLMRMIFMLAVFVAVPRLLLALKHTLQINALKKNFPLDLSERYYADILRTWRSEAMTLDLLISDRSDNPQNIESIYRFAEELGFNLSEVKTHHWNLDTDEMPLTLEAQGQSQQVWVLMNATTTPENEVQGVALEQIKAKLGSTPLVILVDMSSYMARFGDFSDRIDTRKELWKNFSESLGLPVVFYHCGIRPDQQTCDELKLATQQAH
;
A
#
# COMPACT_ATOMS: atom_id res chain seq x y z
N MET A 1 -1.02 26.35 -2.01
CA MET A 1 -1.49 25.05 -1.45
C MET A 1 -1.65 25.24 0.05
N SER A 2 -2.91 25.27 0.54
CA SER A 2 -3.26 25.60 1.93
C SER A 2 -2.77 24.52 2.90
N GLU A 3 -2.47 24.92 4.15
CA GLU A 3 -2.07 24.00 5.24
C GLU A 3 -3.08 22.86 5.49
N ALA A 4 -4.34 23.04 5.10
CA ALA A 4 -5.36 22.01 5.14
C ALA A 4 -5.04 20.78 4.26
N TYR A 5 -4.35 20.96 3.14
CA TYR A 5 -3.91 19.85 2.27
C TYR A 5 -2.74 19.06 2.85
N LYS A 6 -1.84 19.68 3.62
CA LYS A 6 -0.71 18.98 4.25
C LYS A 6 -1.11 18.00 5.34
N ASN A 7 -2.24 18.23 6.01
CA ASN A 7 -2.73 17.35 7.09
C ASN A 7 -3.52 16.12 6.59
N ILE A 8 -3.82 16.03 5.28
CA ILE A 8 -4.54 14.91 4.67
C ILE A 8 -3.59 13.78 4.24
N GLU A 9 -2.29 14.06 4.13
CA GLU A 9 -1.30 13.20 3.45
C GLU A 9 -1.03 11.84 4.12
N GLN A 10 -1.42 11.62 5.39
CA GLN A 10 -1.26 10.32 6.05
C GLN A 10 -2.51 9.94 6.84
N GLY A 11 -3.40 9.19 6.21
CA GLY A 11 -4.49 8.51 6.91
C GLY A 11 -3.96 7.37 7.77
N ARG A 12 -4.32 7.36 9.07
CA ARG A 12 -4.04 6.24 9.96
C ARG A 12 -5.29 5.38 10.05
N PHE A 13 -5.18 4.15 9.58
CA PHE A 13 -6.27 3.19 9.52
C PHE A 13 -5.93 1.96 10.35
N SER A 14 -6.93 1.28 10.87
CA SER A 14 -6.72 -0.10 11.31
C SER A 14 -6.40 -0.98 10.09
N LEU A 15 -5.72 -2.10 10.31
CA LEU A 15 -5.38 -3.02 9.23
C LEU A 15 -6.62 -3.45 8.42
N ARG A 16 -7.75 -3.73 9.11
CA ARG A 16 -8.99 -4.14 8.46
C ARG A 16 -9.60 -3.04 7.58
N GLU A 17 -9.52 -1.80 8.03
CA GLU A 17 -9.97 -0.64 7.25
C GLU A 17 -9.10 -0.44 6.02
N ALA A 18 -7.77 -0.54 6.17
CA ALA A 18 -6.84 -0.46 5.05
C ALA A 18 -7.04 -1.60 4.04
N GLU A 19 -7.30 -2.82 4.52
CA GLU A 19 -7.66 -3.98 3.69
C GLU A 19 -8.93 -3.69 2.87
N ALA A 20 -10.00 -3.21 3.52
CA ALA A 20 -11.27 -2.90 2.85
C ALA A 20 -11.14 -1.76 1.83
N ILE A 21 -10.43 -0.68 2.16
CA ILE A 21 -10.20 0.45 1.24
C ILE A 21 -9.37 0.00 0.02
N THR A 22 -8.34 -0.82 0.25
CA THR A 22 -7.50 -1.35 -0.83
C THR A 22 -8.28 -2.33 -1.70
N GLU A 23 -9.12 -3.16 -1.12
CA GLU A 23 -10.00 -4.08 -1.85
C GLU A 23 -10.99 -3.31 -2.73
N ALA A 24 -11.64 -2.28 -2.20
CA ALA A 24 -12.53 -1.42 -2.98
C ALA A 24 -11.82 -0.79 -4.18
N LYS A 25 -10.61 -0.25 -3.97
CA LYS A 25 -9.78 0.28 -5.07
C LYS A 25 -9.50 -0.75 -6.15
N LEU A 26 -9.13 -1.99 -5.77
CA LEU A 26 -8.86 -3.06 -6.72
C LEU A 26 -10.10 -3.46 -7.51
N LEU A 27 -11.24 -3.55 -6.84
CA LEU A 27 -12.51 -3.89 -7.47
C LEU A 27 -12.91 -2.82 -8.49
N GLU A 28 -12.80 -1.54 -8.15
CA GLU A 28 -13.10 -0.44 -9.08
C GLU A 28 -12.17 -0.41 -10.30
N GLN A 29 -10.92 -0.81 -10.14
CA GLN A 29 -9.92 -0.84 -11.21
C GLN A 29 -9.95 -2.14 -12.04
N THR A 30 -10.86 -3.07 -11.73
CA THR A 30 -10.96 -4.34 -12.45
C THR A 30 -11.87 -4.21 -13.66
N PRO A 31 -11.35 -4.25 -14.91
CA PRO A 31 -12.13 -3.97 -16.13
C PRO A 31 -13.32 -4.91 -16.33
N THR A 32 -13.21 -6.17 -15.86
CA THR A 32 -14.26 -7.20 -16.02
C THR A 32 -15.52 -6.94 -15.19
N LEU A 33 -15.47 -5.99 -14.24
CA LEU A 33 -16.61 -5.70 -13.37
C LEU A 33 -17.52 -4.59 -13.89
N ASN A 34 -17.21 -4.00 -15.05
CA ASN A 34 -17.97 -2.92 -15.69
C ASN A 34 -18.33 -1.79 -14.69
N TRP A 35 -17.34 -1.38 -13.89
CA TRP A 35 -17.48 -0.27 -12.96
C TRP A 35 -17.26 1.05 -13.69
N GLU A 36 -18.27 1.91 -13.65
CA GLU A 36 -18.30 3.15 -14.38
C GLU A 36 -18.10 4.36 -13.45
N SER A 37 -17.77 5.51 -14.03
CA SER A 37 -17.62 6.77 -13.27
C SER A 37 -18.90 7.14 -12.51
N SER A 38 -20.06 6.86 -13.10
CA SER A 38 -21.37 7.05 -12.45
C SER A 38 -21.54 6.21 -11.18
N ASP A 39 -21.08 4.94 -11.21
CA ASP A 39 -21.09 4.07 -10.03
C ASP A 39 -20.17 4.63 -8.93
N ALA A 40 -18.96 5.09 -9.31
CA ALA A 40 -18.00 5.69 -8.38
C ALA A 40 -18.55 6.95 -7.72
N ASN A 41 -19.22 7.82 -8.49
CA ASN A 41 -19.86 9.03 -7.97
C ASN A 41 -21.05 8.72 -7.07
N ARG A 42 -21.86 7.71 -7.43
CA ARG A 42 -22.96 7.23 -6.60
C ARG A 42 -22.46 6.67 -5.27
N ALA A 43 -21.38 5.87 -5.31
CA ALA A 43 -20.77 5.33 -4.11
C ALA A 43 -20.23 6.45 -3.20
N THR A 44 -19.60 7.48 -3.78
CA THR A 44 -19.10 8.66 -3.06
C THR A 44 -20.23 9.42 -2.38
N ARG A 45 -21.35 9.70 -3.10
CA ARG A 45 -22.52 10.37 -2.53
C ARG A 45 -23.19 9.57 -1.41
N GLN A 46 -23.40 8.26 -1.61
CA GLN A 46 -23.99 7.42 -0.57
C GLN A 46 -23.11 7.35 0.68
N ALA A 47 -21.80 7.29 0.51
CA ALA A 47 -20.86 7.32 1.64
C ALA A 47 -20.88 8.69 2.36
N ALA A 48 -20.92 9.79 1.62
CA ALA A 48 -21.01 11.14 2.20
C ALA A 48 -22.26 11.30 3.06
N LEU A 49 -23.42 10.88 2.55
CA LEU A 49 -24.68 10.90 3.29
C LEU A 49 -24.65 10.02 4.55
N ALA A 50 -23.94 8.89 4.50
CA ALA A 50 -23.85 7.95 5.62
C ALA A 50 -22.97 8.47 6.78
N VAL A 51 -21.96 9.29 6.50
CA VAL A 51 -21.00 9.76 7.51
C VAL A 51 -21.26 11.19 7.98
N GLY A 52 -21.99 11.99 7.20
CA GLY A 52 -22.26 13.41 7.51
C GLY A 52 -21.10 14.35 7.17
N GLU A 53 -21.34 15.66 7.30
CA GLU A 53 -20.44 16.74 6.87
C GLU A 53 -19.16 16.84 7.71
N ASP A 54 -19.23 16.58 9.01
CA ASP A 54 -18.11 16.68 9.95
C ASP A 54 -17.20 15.44 9.98
N ALA A 55 -17.42 14.51 9.07
CA ALA A 55 -16.67 13.26 9.06
C ALA A 55 -15.19 13.44 8.69
N SER A 56 -14.33 12.61 9.29
CA SER A 56 -12.92 12.56 8.88
C SER A 56 -12.76 11.86 7.52
N ALA A 57 -11.70 12.21 6.77
CA ALA A 57 -11.37 11.54 5.51
C ALA A 57 -11.25 10.01 5.68
N ALA A 58 -10.76 9.56 6.83
CA ALA A 58 -10.63 8.14 7.14
C ALA A 58 -12.00 7.46 7.26
N SER A 59 -12.93 8.02 8.04
CA SER A 59 -14.29 7.47 8.19
C SER A 59 -15.06 7.47 6.89
N PHE A 60 -14.91 8.51 6.08
CA PHE A 60 -15.51 8.59 4.75
C PHE A 60 -14.99 7.49 3.81
N LEU A 61 -13.66 7.30 3.71
CA LEU A 61 -13.08 6.27 2.84
C LEU A 61 -13.49 4.85 3.26
N VAL A 62 -13.60 4.59 4.56
CA VAL A 62 -14.10 3.30 5.08
C VAL A 62 -15.57 3.10 4.73
N ALA A 63 -16.40 4.12 4.89
CA ALA A 63 -17.81 4.04 4.51
C ALA A 63 -17.96 3.81 3.00
N ARG A 64 -17.18 4.55 2.19
CA ARG A 64 -17.19 4.41 0.73
C ARG A 64 -16.76 3.00 0.30
N ALA A 65 -15.73 2.44 0.90
CA ALA A 65 -15.29 1.08 0.60
C ALA A 65 -16.41 0.05 0.79
N ARG A 66 -17.18 0.17 1.87
CA ARG A 66 -18.34 -0.70 2.14
C ARG A 66 -19.47 -0.51 1.13
N VAL A 67 -19.70 0.72 0.67
CA VAL A 67 -20.71 1.02 -0.36
C VAL A 67 -20.29 0.42 -1.69
N VAL A 68 -19.03 0.61 -2.11
CA VAL A 68 -18.46 0.04 -3.33
C VAL A 68 -18.60 -1.47 -3.35
N GLU A 69 -18.21 -2.15 -2.26
CA GLU A 69 -18.35 -3.60 -2.13
C GLU A 69 -19.80 -4.06 -2.35
N LYS A 70 -20.75 -3.42 -1.65
CA LYS A 70 -22.19 -3.74 -1.80
C LYS A 70 -22.70 -3.52 -3.22
N MET A 71 -22.33 -2.42 -3.86
CA MET A 71 -22.76 -2.09 -5.22
C MET A 71 -22.20 -3.08 -6.25
N ILE A 72 -20.92 -3.45 -6.12
CA ILE A 72 -20.27 -4.42 -7.01
C ILE A 72 -20.93 -5.80 -6.88
N VAL A 73 -21.16 -6.26 -5.65
CA VAL A 73 -21.86 -7.54 -5.42
C VAL A 73 -23.27 -7.52 -5.98
N ALA A 74 -24.01 -6.41 -5.84
CA ALA A 74 -25.34 -6.26 -6.40
C ALA A 74 -25.34 -6.28 -7.93
N LYS A 75 -24.34 -5.65 -8.57
CA LYS A 75 -24.17 -5.60 -10.03
C LYS A 75 -23.63 -6.93 -10.59
N ASN A 76 -22.81 -7.63 -9.82
CA ASN A 76 -22.15 -8.89 -10.20
C ASN A 76 -22.28 -9.97 -9.10
N PRO A 77 -23.41 -10.68 -9.01
CA PRO A 77 -23.65 -11.64 -7.92
C PRO A 77 -22.67 -12.83 -7.87
N THR A 78 -21.92 -13.07 -8.94
CA THR A 78 -20.89 -14.11 -9.02
C THR A 78 -19.59 -13.69 -8.34
N VAL A 79 -19.38 -12.40 -8.09
CA VAL A 79 -18.22 -11.87 -7.39
C VAL A 79 -18.43 -12.08 -5.89
N LYS A 80 -17.67 -13.01 -5.35
CA LYS A 80 -17.57 -13.13 -3.88
C LYS A 80 -16.48 -12.16 -3.44
N PRO A 81 -16.77 -11.17 -2.58
CA PRO A 81 -15.74 -10.35 -1.96
C PRO A 81 -14.80 -11.30 -1.21
N THR A 82 -13.63 -11.47 -1.75
CA THR A 82 -12.57 -12.22 -1.07
C THR A 82 -11.92 -11.20 -0.17
N ALA A 83 -12.23 -11.24 1.12
CA ALA A 83 -11.60 -10.35 2.09
C ALA A 83 -10.08 -10.39 1.88
N LEU A 84 -9.54 -9.32 1.33
CA LEU A 84 -8.11 -9.15 1.14
C LEU A 84 -7.45 -9.26 2.52
N ARG A 85 -6.54 -10.21 2.71
CA ARG A 85 -5.85 -10.41 3.99
C ARG A 85 -4.36 -10.17 3.80
N PHE A 86 -3.87 -9.16 4.47
CA PHE A 86 -2.43 -8.85 4.51
C PHE A 86 -1.64 -9.75 5.46
N THR A 87 -2.34 -10.47 6.35
CA THR A 87 -1.70 -11.37 7.31
C THR A 87 -1.49 -12.75 6.70
N PRO A 88 -0.26 -13.28 6.72
CA PRO A 88 -0.02 -14.66 6.31
C PRO A 88 -0.73 -15.66 7.24
N PRO A 89 -1.15 -16.83 6.74
CA PRO A 89 -1.77 -17.87 7.55
C PRO A 89 -0.87 -18.30 8.72
N VAL A 90 -1.47 -18.49 9.89
CA VAL A 90 -0.74 -18.82 11.13
C VAL A 90 0.04 -20.15 11.02
N TRP A 91 -0.50 -21.12 10.26
CA TRP A 91 0.11 -22.43 10.09
C TRP A 91 1.49 -22.38 9.42
N ILE A 92 1.75 -21.39 8.54
CA ILE A 92 3.06 -21.22 7.90
C ILE A 92 4.15 -20.94 8.94
N ASN A 93 3.86 -20.05 9.89
CA ASN A 93 4.79 -19.75 10.98
C ASN A 93 4.95 -20.96 11.91
N ALA A 94 3.86 -21.66 12.23
CA ALA A 94 3.90 -22.85 13.06
C ALA A 94 4.73 -23.98 12.44
N ALA A 95 4.55 -24.21 11.13
CA ALA A 95 5.34 -25.18 10.38
C ALA A 95 6.83 -24.83 10.36
N LEU A 96 7.17 -23.57 10.07
CA LEU A 96 8.56 -23.10 10.06
C LEU A 96 9.25 -23.29 11.40
N VAL A 97 8.56 -22.93 12.50
CA VAL A 97 9.04 -23.06 13.86
C VAL A 97 9.19 -24.53 14.26
N GLY A 98 8.22 -25.39 13.91
CA GLY A 98 8.25 -26.83 14.18
C GLY A 98 9.40 -27.52 13.44
N ILE A 99 9.58 -27.22 12.15
CA ILE A 99 10.69 -27.76 11.36
C ILE A 99 12.04 -27.31 11.95
N ALA A 100 12.18 -26.03 12.31
CA ALA A 100 13.40 -25.50 12.90
C ALA A 100 13.73 -26.19 14.22
N PHE A 101 12.76 -26.43 15.09
CA PHE A 101 12.94 -27.17 16.35
C PHE A 101 13.39 -28.60 16.12
N ILE A 102 12.75 -29.32 15.19
CA ILE A 102 13.13 -30.70 14.86
C ILE A 102 14.57 -30.76 14.30
N LEU A 103 14.92 -29.82 13.39
CA LEU A 103 16.29 -29.74 12.88
C LEU A 103 17.29 -29.47 14.00
N GLY A 104 16.94 -28.62 14.98
CA GLY A 104 17.75 -28.39 16.18
C GLY A 104 17.96 -29.67 17.00
N LEU A 105 16.88 -30.43 17.22
CA LEU A 105 16.95 -31.73 17.93
C LEU A 105 17.86 -32.74 17.21
N LEU A 106 17.90 -32.71 15.89
CA LEU A 106 18.68 -33.64 15.07
C LEU A 106 20.14 -33.22 14.89
N THR A 107 20.49 -31.95 15.16
CA THR A 107 21.83 -31.41 14.90
C THR A 107 22.93 -32.20 15.61
N ASP A 108 22.69 -32.66 16.82
CA ASP A 108 23.66 -33.41 17.62
C ASP A 108 23.89 -34.84 17.09
N GLN A 109 22.90 -35.41 16.37
CA GLN A 109 23.05 -36.73 15.74
C GLN A 109 24.09 -36.75 14.60
N PHE A 110 24.26 -35.64 13.92
CA PHE A 110 25.23 -35.51 12.84
C PHE A 110 26.64 -35.17 13.33
N ALA A 111 26.76 -34.79 14.62
CA ALA A 111 28.03 -34.30 15.18
C ALA A 111 28.82 -35.38 15.96
N SER A 112 28.22 -36.51 16.34
CA SER A 112 28.91 -37.49 17.18
C SER A 112 28.61 -38.93 16.78
N GLU A 113 29.52 -39.55 16.08
CA GLU A 113 29.65 -41.04 16.04
C GLU A 113 30.14 -41.57 17.38
N SER A 114 30.60 -40.72 18.29
CA SER A 114 31.13 -41.07 19.62
C SER A 114 30.53 -40.10 20.66
N SER A 115 30.42 -40.55 21.93
CA SER A 115 30.05 -39.72 23.07
C SER A 115 31.01 -38.55 23.38
N ARG A 116 31.78 -38.09 22.37
CA ARG A 116 32.77 -37.01 22.46
C ARG A 116 32.17 -35.71 21.96
N ILE A 117 32.18 -34.67 22.79
CA ILE A 117 31.74 -33.30 22.42
C ILE A 117 32.97 -32.42 22.22
N ASN A 118 33.20 -32.00 20.99
CA ASN A 118 34.25 -31.06 20.65
C ASN A 118 33.77 -29.62 20.87
N LEU A 119 34.39 -28.88 21.81
CA LEU A 119 34.07 -27.50 22.12
C LEU A 119 34.21 -26.54 20.94
N LEU A 120 35.03 -26.88 19.93
CA LEU A 120 35.24 -26.12 18.72
C LEU A 120 34.35 -26.60 17.55
N SER A 121 33.43 -27.53 17.82
CA SER A 121 32.61 -28.12 16.74
C SER A 121 31.72 -27.11 16.05
N LEU A 122 31.59 -27.24 14.73
CA LEU A 122 30.76 -26.37 13.90
C LEU A 122 29.27 -26.29 14.32
N PRO A 123 28.59 -27.37 14.76
CA PRO A 123 27.20 -27.27 15.17
C PRO A 123 26.95 -26.26 16.28
N PHE A 124 27.82 -26.18 17.28
CA PHE A 124 27.68 -25.23 18.37
C PHE A 124 28.37 -23.90 18.10
N PHE A 125 29.64 -23.94 17.71
CA PHE A 125 30.44 -22.75 17.49
C PHE A 125 30.01 -21.99 16.21
N GLY A 126 29.63 -22.72 15.16
CA GLY A 126 29.12 -22.15 13.91
C GLY A 126 27.78 -21.44 14.10
N VAL A 127 26.89 -21.98 14.93
CA VAL A 127 25.62 -21.30 15.28
C VAL A 127 25.90 -19.97 16.02
N LEU A 128 26.87 -19.96 16.94
CA LEU A 128 27.28 -18.76 17.64
C LEU A 128 27.83 -17.71 16.67
N LEU A 129 28.81 -18.07 15.85
CA LEU A 129 29.43 -17.18 14.87
C LEU A 129 28.42 -16.64 13.87
N TRP A 130 27.54 -17.49 13.35
CA TRP A 130 26.47 -17.05 12.43
C TRP A 130 25.55 -16.03 13.07
N ASN A 131 25.18 -16.22 14.34
CA ASN A 131 24.32 -15.28 15.03
C ASN A 131 25.02 -13.95 15.30
N ILE A 132 26.30 -13.97 15.70
CA ILE A 132 27.12 -12.75 15.86
C ILE A 132 27.18 -11.99 14.53
N LEU A 133 27.47 -12.68 13.41
CA LEU A 133 27.49 -12.09 12.09
C LEU A 133 26.16 -11.41 11.75
N VAL A 134 25.04 -12.08 11.98
CA VAL A 134 23.70 -11.50 11.76
C VAL A 134 23.47 -10.26 12.64
N TYR A 135 23.90 -10.26 13.90
CA TYR A 135 23.74 -9.08 14.77
C TYR A 135 24.60 -7.91 14.29
N VAL A 136 25.83 -8.14 13.87
CA VAL A 136 26.69 -7.12 13.27
C VAL A 136 26.04 -6.55 12.01
N MET A 137 25.49 -7.40 11.14
CA MET A 137 24.77 -6.95 9.94
C MET A 137 23.53 -6.14 10.28
N LEU A 138 22.75 -6.53 11.29
CA LEU A 138 21.59 -5.77 11.74
C LEU A 138 22.00 -4.41 12.33
N LEU A 139 23.11 -4.35 13.06
CA LEU A 139 23.67 -3.11 13.60
C LEU A 139 24.10 -2.17 12.48
N ILE A 140 24.87 -2.66 11.52
CA ILE A 140 25.31 -1.89 10.35
C ILE A 140 24.11 -1.38 9.54
N SER A 141 23.10 -2.24 9.31
CA SER A 141 21.89 -1.85 8.58
C SER A 141 21.06 -0.81 9.34
N GLY A 142 21.05 -0.85 10.66
CA GLY A 142 20.42 0.16 11.51
C GLY A 142 21.10 1.52 11.44
N ILE A 143 22.43 1.56 11.29
CA ILE A 143 23.20 2.79 11.16
C ILE A 143 23.07 3.38 9.74
N ARG A 144 22.99 2.54 8.72
CA ARG A 144 22.83 2.96 7.31
C ARG A 144 21.36 3.06 6.93
N HIS A 145 20.69 4.11 7.35
CA HIS A 145 19.25 4.35 7.12
C HIS A 145 18.75 4.30 5.67
N LYS A 146 19.59 4.10 4.66
CA LYS A 146 19.23 4.26 3.24
C LYS A 146 19.29 3.00 2.36
N THR A 147 19.90 1.89 2.75
CA THR A 147 20.26 0.86 1.75
C THR A 147 19.83 -0.58 2.06
N SER A 148 19.12 -0.85 3.14
CA SER A 148 18.82 -2.25 3.55
C SER A 148 17.61 -2.90 2.83
N ARG A 149 17.05 -2.23 1.82
CA ARG A 149 15.84 -2.74 1.13
C ARG A 149 16.06 -4.00 0.28
N ASP A 150 17.30 -4.28 -0.12
CA ASP A 150 17.60 -5.36 -1.07
C ASP A 150 18.46 -6.52 -0.51
N PHE A 151 18.93 -6.42 0.74
CA PHE A 151 20.03 -7.26 1.24
C PHE A 151 19.68 -8.73 1.56
N LEU A 152 18.43 -9.12 1.77
CA LEU A 152 18.06 -10.47 2.21
C LEU A 152 17.23 -11.29 1.20
N GLY A 153 17.28 -10.98 -0.09
CA GLY A 153 16.44 -11.71 -1.05
C GLY A 153 14.93 -11.54 -0.80
N LEU A 154 14.55 -10.51 -0.06
CA LEU A 154 13.16 -10.25 0.31
C LEU A 154 12.27 -9.96 -0.90
N ARG A 155 12.85 -9.54 -2.04
CA ARG A 155 12.14 -9.48 -3.32
C ARG A 155 11.65 -10.86 -3.75
N SER A 156 12.44 -11.91 -3.48
CA SER A 156 12.04 -13.29 -3.76
C SER A 156 10.94 -13.77 -2.81
N ALA A 157 11.01 -13.40 -1.53
CA ALA A 157 9.96 -13.70 -0.55
C ALA A 157 8.67 -12.92 -0.85
N LEU A 158 8.76 -11.66 -1.30
CA LEU A 158 7.64 -10.89 -1.80
C LEU A 158 7.04 -11.51 -3.06
N GLY A 159 7.86 -12.04 -3.98
CA GLY A 159 7.38 -12.75 -5.17
C GLY A 159 6.67 -14.07 -4.84
N ILE A 160 7.10 -14.80 -3.80
CA ILE A 160 6.39 -15.98 -3.29
C ILE A 160 5.08 -15.56 -2.62
N LEU A 161 5.09 -14.49 -1.84
CA LEU A 161 3.90 -13.94 -1.19
C LEU A 161 2.93 -13.36 -2.23
N GLU A 162 3.42 -12.69 -3.27
CA GLU A 162 2.65 -12.22 -4.41
C GLU A 162 1.91 -13.38 -5.10
N LYS A 163 2.58 -14.51 -5.32
CA LYS A 163 1.96 -15.72 -5.85
C LYS A 163 0.94 -16.34 -4.87
N ALA A 164 1.21 -16.31 -3.58
CA ALA A 164 0.32 -16.85 -2.54
C ALA A 164 -0.89 -15.92 -2.27
N LEU A 165 -0.73 -14.62 -2.47
CA LEU A 165 -1.79 -13.61 -2.34
C LEU A 165 -2.52 -13.34 -3.68
N THR A 166 -2.15 -14.00 -4.76
CA THR A 166 -2.86 -13.87 -6.04
C THR A 166 -4.28 -14.38 -5.85
N ILE A 167 -5.16 -13.46 -5.50
CA ILE A 167 -6.60 -13.65 -5.61
C ILE A 167 -6.86 -13.96 -7.09
N LYS A 168 -7.55 -15.03 -7.37
CA LYS A 168 -7.73 -15.66 -8.70
C LYS A 168 -8.11 -14.71 -9.86
N GLN A 169 -8.36 -13.43 -9.62
CA GLN A 169 -8.83 -12.46 -10.63
C GLN A 169 -8.20 -11.05 -10.52
N VAL A 170 -7.43 -10.73 -9.48
CA VAL A 170 -6.91 -9.38 -9.28
C VAL A 170 -5.39 -9.41 -9.26
N ARG A 171 -4.75 -8.80 -10.26
CA ARG A 171 -3.30 -8.59 -10.26
C ARG A 171 -2.96 -7.54 -9.19
N LEU A 172 -2.18 -7.94 -8.19
CA LEU A 172 -1.57 -7.01 -7.26
C LEU A 172 -0.77 -5.97 -8.04
N THR A 173 -1.20 -4.73 -8.00
CA THR A 173 -0.47 -3.64 -8.63
C THR A 173 0.81 -3.35 -7.86
N LYS A 174 1.82 -2.77 -8.54
CA LYS A 174 3.09 -2.38 -7.93
C LYS A 174 2.89 -1.46 -6.72
N SER A 175 1.83 -0.67 -6.70
CA SER A 175 1.42 0.19 -5.60
C SER A 175 1.12 -0.59 -4.32
N ILE A 176 0.39 -1.70 -4.42
CA ILE A 176 0.01 -2.53 -3.26
C ILE A 176 1.19 -3.29 -2.69
N THR A 177 2.07 -3.82 -3.54
CA THR A 177 3.29 -4.49 -3.08
C THR A 177 4.20 -3.53 -2.31
N THR A 178 4.30 -2.27 -2.75
CA THR A 178 5.06 -1.23 -2.04
C THR A 178 4.42 -0.87 -0.71
N LEU A 179 3.08 -0.78 -0.67
CA LEU A 179 2.31 -0.50 0.55
C LEU A 179 2.50 -1.60 1.61
N LEU A 180 2.49 -2.87 1.18
CA LEU A 180 2.62 -4.02 2.08
C LEU A 180 4.05 -4.30 2.52
N GLN A 181 5.05 -3.77 1.83
CA GLN A 181 6.46 -4.07 2.06
C GLN A 181 6.89 -3.95 3.53
N PRO A 182 6.60 -2.87 4.30
CA PRO A 182 7.00 -2.77 5.70
C PRO A 182 6.39 -3.87 6.57
N PHE A 183 5.12 -4.19 6.32
CA PHE A 183 4.38 -5.20 7.06
C PHE A 183 4.96 -6.61 6.82
N VAL A 184 5.16 -6.97 5.56
CA VAL A 184 5.76 -8.25 5.15
C VAL A 184 7.17 -8.41 5.69
N MET A 185 7.99 -7.34 5.67
CA MET A 185 9.34 -7.35 6.21
C MET A 185 9.35 -7.67 7.71
N HIS A 186 8.48 -7.05 8.50
CA HIS A 186 8.41 -7.36 9.93
C HIS A 186 7.89 -8.78 10.20
N TYR A 187 6.95 -9.27 9.40
CA TYR A 187 6.47 -10.65 9.49
C TYR A 187 7.59 -11.66 9.17
N ALA A 188 8.32 -11.45 8.09
CA ALA A 188 9.44 -12.31 7.69
C ALA A 188 10.56 -12.29 8.75
N ALA A 189 10.97 -11.09 9.19
CA ALA A 189 11.99 -10.96 10.23
C ALA A 189 11.60 -11.68 11.52
N ARG A 190 10.35 -11.51 11.97
CA ARG A 190 9.84 -12.25 13.14
C ARG A 190 9.89 -13.75 12.93
N ALA A 191 9.45 -14.25 11.76
CA ALA A 191 9.45 -15.67 11.45
C ALA A 191 10.87 -16.25 11.48
N PHE A 192 11.86 -15.56 10.90
CA PHE A 192 13.26 -15.99 10.95
C PHE A 192 13.85 -15.94 12.36
N HIS A 193 13.54 -14.94 13.17
CA HIS A 193 14.00 -14.89 14.55
C HIS A 193 13.38 -16.00 15.40
N LEU A 194 12.10 -16.30 15.21
CA LEU A 194 11.43 -17.43 15.87
C LEU A 194 12.01 -18.77 15.41
N ALA A 195 12.24 -18.96 14.11
CA ALA A 195 12.85 -20.18 13.60
C ALA A 195 14.25 -20.41 14.20
N ALA A 196 15.10 -19.36 14.23
CA ALA A 196 16.41 -19.44 14.85
C ALA A 196 16.36 -19.71 16.37
N LEU A 197 15.41 -19.09 17.08
CA LEU A 197 15.16 -19.36 18.48
C LEU A 197 14.78 -20.83 18.73
N PHE A 198 13.80 -21.33 17.98
CA PHE A 198 13.32 -22.71 18.18
C PHE A 198 14.35 -23.75 17.72
N PHE A 199 15.17 -23.44 16.72
CA PHE A 199 16.30 -24.27 16.34
C PHE A 199 17.29 -24.45 17.51
N VAL A 200 17.67 -23.34 18.17
CA VAL A 200 18.57 -23.39 19.32
C VAL A 200 17.90 -24.06 20.53
N LEU A 201 16.61 -23.85 20.75
CA LEU A 201 15.87 -24.58 21.78
C LEU A 201 15.85 -26.08 21.49
N GLY A 202 15.72 -26.48 20.23
CA GLY A 202 15.85 -27.87 19.81
C GLY A 202 17.24 -28.47 20.13
N MET A 203 18.31 -27.71 19.85
CA MET A 203 19.69 -28.12 20.21
C MET A 203 19.85 -28.27 21.72
N ILE A 204 19.37 -27.32 22.52
CA ILE A 204 19.42 -27.38 23.97
C ILE A 204 18.64 -28.60 24.51
N CYS A 205 17.43 -28.83 23.98
CA CYS A 205 16.63 -30.01 24.33
C CYS A 205 17.36 -31.32 23.98
N SER A 206 18.02 -31.37 22.80
CA SER A 206 18.80 -32.56 22.39
C SER A 206 19.90 -32.87 23.38
N VAL A 207 20.71 -31.87 23.75
CA VAL A 207 21.80 -32.02 24.71
C VAL A 207 21.30 -32.47 26.07
N LEU A 208 20.22 -31.86 26.57
CA LEU A 208 19.63 -32.21 27.87
C LEU A 208 19.07 -33.65 27.91
N LEU A 209 18.25 -34.00 26.88
CA LEU A 209 17.62 -35.33 26.82
C LEU A 209 18.65 -36.46 26.71
N ARG A 210 19.64 -36.26 25.85
CA ARG A 210 20.68 -37.26 25.65
C ARG A 210 21.66 -37.33 26.82
N GLY A 211 21.95 -36.20 27.48
CA GLY A 211 22.79 -36.15 28.66
C GLY A 211 22.29 -37.02 29.82
N VAL A 212 20.98 -37.35 29.84
CA VAL A 212 20.42 -38.30 30.82
C VAL A 212 20.87 -39.74 30.57
N GLY A 213 20.99 -40.15 29.31
CA GLY A 213 21.28 -41.55 28.93
C GLY A 213 22.70 -41.79 28.37
N THR A 214 23.49 -40.75 28.17
CA THR A 214 24.79 -40.84 27.54
C THR A 214 25.89 -40.19 28.39
N ALA A 215 26.94 -40.90 28.68
CA ALA A 215 28.12 -40.34 29.33
C ALA A 215 28.96 -39.61 28.28
N TYR A 216 28.91 -38.28 28.31
CA TYR A 216 29.71 -37.47 27.37
C TYR A 216 31.13 -37.23 27.88
N THR A 217 32.07 -37.24 26.93
CA THR A 217 33.45 -36.75 27.13
C THR A 217 33.57 -35.40 26.43
N VAL A 218 33.95 -34.35 27.14
CA VAL A 218 34.12 -33.02 26.60
C VAL A 218 35.60 -32.70 26.45
N GLY A 219 35.96 -32.24 25.29
CA GLY A 219 37.34 -31.85 24.96
C GLY A 219 37.38 -31.00 23.70
N TRP A 220 38.54 -30.92 23.09
CA TRP A 220 38.69 -30.25 21.82
C TRP A 220 39.65 -31.01 20.88
N GLU A 221 39.44 -30.82 19.62
CA GLU A 221 40.31 -31.29 18.55
C GLU A 221 40.19 -30.33 17.39
N SER A 222 41.33 -29.98 16.79
CA SER A 222 41.39 -29.08 15.64
C SER A 222 42.60 -29.36 14.78
N THR A 223 42.42 -29.42 13.49
CA THR A 223 43.53 -29.52 12.53
C THR A 223 44.39 -28.26 12.52
N TRP A 224 43.74 -27.08 12.61
CA TRP A 224 44.40 -25.79 12.51
C TRP A 224 45.11 -25.36 13.81
N PHE A 225 44.55 -25.71 14.97
CA PHE A 225 45.04 -25.28 16.28
C PHE A 225 45.73 -26.42 17.07
N ALA A 226 46.08 -27.52 16.38
CA ALA A 226 46.65 -28.72 17.02
C ALA A 226 47.89 -28.40 17.90
N ASN A 227 48.69 -27.42 17.51
CA ASN A 227 49.92 -27.00 18.21
C ASN A 227 49.82 -25.67 18.92
N SER A 228 48.60 -25.13 19.06
CA SER A 228 48.35 -23.77 19.62
C SER A 228 47.24 -23.80 20.68
N PRO A 229 47.47 -24.50 21.82
CA PRO A 229 46.48 -24.59 22.89
C PRO A 229 46.19 -23.22 23.55
N ASP A 230 47.12 -22.27 23.45
CA ASP A 230 46.95 -20.88 23.87
C ASP A 230 45.85 -20.17 23.08
N ILE A 231 45.80 -20.38 21.78
CA ILE A 231 44.70 -19.83 20.93
C ILE A 231 43.38 -20.47 21.29
N VAL A 232 43.35 -21.78 21.48
CA VAL A 232 42.14 -22.51 21.92
C VAL A 232 41.67 -22.02 23.28
N TYR A 233 42.59 -21.78 24.22
CA TYR A 233 42.29 -21.21 25.52
C TYR A 233 41.63 -19.83 25.36
N GLN A 234 42.15 -18.94 24.53
CA GLN A 234 41.60 -17.62 24.28
C GLN A 234 40.16 -17.70 23.71
N ILE A 235 39.93 -18.59 22.76
CA ILE A 235 38.61 -18.84 22.17
C ILE A 235 37.63 -19.31 23.23
N ILE A 236 38.04 -20.29 24.05
CA ILE A 236 37.22 -20.84 25.14
C ILE A 236 36.96 -19.76 26.20
N ALA A 237 37.98 -18.98 26.60
CA ALA A 237 37.86 -17.91 27.58
C ALA A 237 36.92 -16.79 27.09
N LEU A 238 36.97 -16.43 25.81
CA LEU A 238 36.10 -15.42 25.20
C LEU A 238 34.64 -15.88 25.17
N THR A 239 34.38 -17.16 24.88
CA THR A 239 33.01 -17.69 24.70
C THR A 239 32.36 -18.14 25.98
N TYR A 240 33.10 -18.80 26.86
CA TYR A 240 32.59 -19.42 28.08
C TYR A 240 33.03 -18.70 29.37
N GLY A 241 34.05 -17.82 29.29
CA GLY A 241 34.63 -17.15 30.46
C GLY A 241 33.65 -16.24 31.21
N ILE A 242 32.68 -15.66 30.52
CA ILE A 242 31.63 -14.83 31.16
C ILE A 242 30.76 -15.59 32.15
N PHE A 243 30.76 -16.93 32.11
CA PHE A 243 29.97 -17.80 32.99
C PHE A 243 30.74 -18.30 34.22
N THR A 244 31.98 -17.84 34.41
CA THR A 244 32.85 -18.30 35.54
C THR A 244 32.26 -18.03 36.93
N ASN A 245 31.50 -16.92 37.05
CA ASN A 245 30.87 -16.59 38.33
C ASN A 245 29.71 -17.51 38.72
N PHE A 246 29.11 -18.22 37.75
CA PHE A 246 27.93 -19.08 37.97
C PHE A 246 28.24 -20.56 37.83
N LEU A 247 29.18 -20.91 36.96
CA LEU A 247 29.45 -22.28 36.56
C LEU A 247 30.88 -22.73 36.95
N GLY A 248 31.51 -22.06 37.90
CA GLY A 248 32.84 -22.36 38.35
C GLY A 248 33.97 -21.77 37.52
N PRO A 249 35.21 -21.76 38.02
CA PRO A 249 36.34 -21.11 37.39
C PRO A 249 36.67 -21.73 36.03
N MET A 250 37.23 -20.94 35.15
CA MET A 250 37.77 -21.43 33.89
C MET A 250 39.01 -22.27 34.18
N PRO A 251 39.17 -23.39 33.42
CA PRO A 251 40.43 -24.12 33.45
C PRO A 251 41.58 -23.21 33.02
N ASN A 252 42.76 -23.49 33.55
CA ASN A 252 43.98 -22.77 33.08
C ASN A 252 44.43 -23.27 31.72
N ILE A 253 45.47 -22.62 31.16
CA ILE A 253 45.97 -22.92 29.83
C ILE A 253 46.49 -24.38 29.71
N LEU A 254 47.07 -24.89 30.80
CA LEU A 254 47.59 -26.29 30.84
C LEU A 254 46.44 -27.28 30.85
N ASP A 255 45.38 -26.99 31.62
CA ASP A 255 44.20 -27.84 31.63
C ASP A 255 43.54 -27.89 30.24
N VAL A 256 43.40 -26.73 29.58
CA VAL A 256 42.87 -26.69 28.20
C VAL A 256 43.76 -27.47 27.22
N ALA A 257 45.11 -27.42 27.36
CA ALA A 257 46.02 -28.23 26.55
C ALA A 257 45.80 -29.74 26.81
N ASN A 258 45.53 -30.13 28.03
CA ASN A 258 45.26 -31.51 28.43
C ASN A 258 43.84 -31.98 28.07
N MET A 259 42.89 -31.06 27.82
CA MET A 259 41.55 -31.38 27.32
C MET A 259 41.50 -31.78 25.85
N ARG A 260 42.61 -31.75 25.13
CA ARG A 260 42.72 -32.30 23.77
C ARG A 260 42.48 -33.81 23.81
N PHE A 261 41.65 -34.36 22.91
CA PHE A 261 41.15 -35.73 22.96
C PHE A 261 42.27 -36.79 22.98
N ASP A 262 43.42 -36.55 22.33
CA ASP A 262 44.57 -37.44 22.33
C ASP A 262 45.33 -37.43 23.66
N ARG A 263 45.15 -36.41 24.49
CA ARG A 263 45.82 -36.26 25.79
C ARG A 263 44.92 -36.57 27.00
N LEU A 264 43.62 -36.51 26.82
CA LEU A 264 42.62 -36.70 27.88
C LEU A 264 42.69 -38.08 28.57
N SER A 265 43.13 -39.12 27.85
CA SER A 265 43.31 -40.49 28.38
C SER A 265 44.61 -40.70 29.16
N VAL A 266 45.56 -39.78 29.00
CA VAL A 266 46.90 -39.88 29.58
C VAL A 266 47.02 -39.03 30.85
N ASN A 267 46.41 -37.85 30.83
CA ASN A 267 46.46 -36.91 31.93
C ASN A 267 45.05 -36.90 32.63
N ALA A 268 44.97 -37.30 33.88
CA ALA A 268 43.75 -37.28 34.66
C ALA A 268 43.33 -35.79 34.90
N VAL A 269 42.69 -35.17 33.93
CA VAL A 269 42.04 -33.89 34.09
C VAL A 269 40.60 -34.16 34.56
N ASP A 270 40.27 -33.70 35.73
CA ASP A 270 38.89 -33.78 36.27
C ASP A 270 37.97 -32.80 35.50
N VAL A 271 37.59 -33.21 34.29
CA VAL A 271 36.69 -32.42 33.46
C VAL A 271 35.27 -32.92 33.64
N SER A 272 34.51 -32.24 34.49
CA SER A 272 33.08 -32.50 34.60
C SER A 272 32.34 -32.17 33.28
N ALA A 273 32.00 -33.21 32.51
CA ALA A 273 31.27 -33.07 31.27
C ALA A 273 29.94 -32.33 31.47
N GLY A 274 29.23 -32.58 32.58
CA GLY A 274 27.98 -31.87 32.91
C GLY A 274 28.17 -30.36 33.05
N LEU A 275 29.29 -29.91 33.64
CA LEU A 275 29.60 -28.48 33.77
C LEU A 275 29.85 -27.81 32.40
N TRP A 276 30.55 -28.49 31.51
CA TRP A 276 30.79 -27.99 30.16
C TRP A 276 29.52 -27.95 29.31
N LEU A 277 28.65 -28.96 29.44
CA LEU A 277 27.37 -28.96 28.77
C LEU A 277 26.50 -27.77 29.25
N MET A 278 26.50 -27.50 30.55
CA MET A 278 25.79 -26.34 31.11
C MET A 278 26.37 -25.04 30.57
N ARG A 279 27.69 -24.89 30.47
CA ARG A 279 28.32 -23.69 29.84
C ARG A 279 27.89 -23.51 28.39
N MET A 280 27.82 -24.62 27.63
CA MET A 280 27.36 -24.57 26.21
C MET A 280 25.88 -24.17 26.16
N ILE A 281 25.02 -24.71 27.02
CA ILE A 281 23.59 -24.33 27.09
C ILE A 281 23.46 -22.84 27.44
N PHE A 282 24.19 -22.35 28.45
CA PHE A 282 24.16 -20.93 28.81
C PHE A 282 24.68 -20.04 27.69
N MET A 283 25.75 -20.45 26.97
CA MET A 283 26.25 -19.75 25.82
C MET A 283 25.17 -19.62 24.73
N LEU A 284 24.53 -20.71 24.37
CA LEU A 284 23.44 -20.71 23.36
C LEU A 284 22.24 -19.87 23.85
N ALA A 285 21.89 -19.99 25.13
CA ALA A 285 20.78 -19.22 25.69
C ALA A 285 21.07 -17.72 25.66
N VAL A 286 22.23 -17.28 26.16
CA VAL A 286 22.57 -15.86 26.31
C VAL A 286 22.89 -15.19 24.97
N PHE A 287 23.67 -15.84 24.12
CA PHE A 287 24.13 -15.22 22.87
C PHE A 287 23.19 -15.47 21.69
N VAL A 288 22.31 -16.48 21.77
CA VAL A 288 21.40 -16.77 20.65
C VAL A 288 19.94 -16.69 21.08
N ALA A 289 19.48 -17.49 22.04
CA ALA A 289 18.05 -17.58 22.35
C ALA A 289 17.49 -16.26 22.84
N VAL A 290 18.13 -15.61 23.83
CA VAL A 290 17.66 -14.33 24.38
C VAL A 290 17.65 -13.22 23.33
N PRO A 291 18.72 -12.94 22.57
CA PRO A 291 18.67 -11.91 21.55
C PRO A 291 17.63 -12.19 20.43
N ARG A 292 17.47 -13.46 20.01
CA ARG A 292 16.47 -13.84 19.01
C ARG A 292 15.05 -13.63 19.53
N LEU A 293 14.80 -13.96 20.81
CA LEU A 293 13.51 -13.69 21.47
C LEU A 293 13.21 -12.19 21.51
N LEU A 294 14.18 -11.37 21.91
CA LEU A 294 14.02 -9.90 21.96
C LEU A 294 13.77 -9.31 20.58
N LEU A 295 14.46 -9.78 19.54
CA LEU A 295 14.23 -9.35 18.17
C LEU A 295 12.86 -9.79 17.65
N ALA A 296 12.44 -11.03 17.94
CA ALA A 296 11.10 -11.50 17.59
C ALA A 296 10.00 -10.68 18.29
N LEU A 297 10.21 -10.33 19.57
CA LEU A 297 9.30 -9.46 20.32
C LEU A 297 9.24 -8.06 19.74
N LYS A 298 10.39 -7.45 19.40
CA LYS A 298 10.46 -6.15 18.72
C LYS A 298 9.62 -6.15 17.46
N HIS A 299 9.80 -7.13 16.57
CA HIS A 299 9.02 -7.21 15.32
C HIS A 299 7.54 -7.49 15.58
N THR A 300 7.19 -8.24 16.62
CA THR A 300 5.80 -8.44 17.04
C THR A 300 5.14 -7.12 17.45
N LEU A 301 5.85 -6.31 18.23
CA LEU A 301 5.37 -4.97 18.63
C LEU A 301 5.19 -4.04 17.42
N GLN A 302 6.13 -4.07 16.47
CA GLN A 302 6.03 -3.29 15.23
C GLN A 302 4.85 -3.74 14.35
N ILE A 303 4.63 -5.05 14.20
CA ILE A 303 3.46 -5.60 13.51
C ILE A 303 2.17 -5.13 14.18
N ASN A 304 2.10 -5.18 15.51
CA ASN A 304 0.91 -4.75 16.25
C ASN A 304 0.69 -3.23 16.14
N ALA A 305 1.75 -2.44 16.10
CA ALA A 305 1.66 -1.00 15.85
C ALA A 305 1.13 -0.71 14.45
N LEU A 306 1.64 -1.41 13.42
CA LEU A 306 1.15 -1.29 12.04
C LEU A 306 -0.30 -1.76 11.89
N LYS A 307 -0.73 -2.81 12.63
CA LYS A 307 -2.13 -3.26 12.63
C LYS A 307 -3.11 -2.22 13.18
N LYS A 308 -2.65 -1.40 14.13
CA LYS A 308 -3.47 -0.33 14.73
C LYS A 308 -3.45 0.95 13.92
N ASN A 309 -2.31 1.25 13.31
CA ASN A 309 -2.05 2.51 12.59
C ASN A 309 -1.39 2.20 11.25
N PHE A 310 -2.14 1.60 10.33
CA PHE A 310 -1.64 1.27 9.00
C PHE A 310 -1.56 2.56 8.15
N PRO A 311 -0.39 2.93 7.62
CA PRO A 311 -0.25 4.14 6.82
C PRO A 311 -0.77 3.88 5.40
N LEU A 312 -1.84 4.56 5.00
CA LEU A 312 -2.28 4.68 3.63
C LEU A 312 -1.84 6.03 3.08
N ASP A 313 -1.23 6.03 1.91
CA ASP A 313 -0.85 7.26 1.22
C ASP A 313 -2.08 7.85 0.52
N LEU A 314 -2.70 8.85 1.17
CA LEU A 314 -3.88 9.53 0.65
C LEU A 314 -3.54 10.56 -0.43
N SER A 315 -2.25 10.85 -0.67
CA SER A 315 -1.81 11.70 -1.79
C SER A 315 -1.82 10.96 -3.14
N GLU A 316 -1.97 9.64 -3.12
CA GLU A 316 -2.14 8.87 -4.34
C GLU A 316 -3.37 9.37 -5.12
N ARG A 317 -3.20 9.57 -6.43
CA ARG A 317 -4.22 10.17 -7.32
C ARG A 317 -5.64 9.61 -7.10
N TYR A 318 -5.75 8.29 -6.95
CA TYR A 318 -7.03 7.63 -6.70
C TYR A 318 -7.76 8.17 -5.45
N TYR A 319 -7.06 8.27 -4.32
CA TYR A 319 -7.65 8.77 -3.08
C TYR A 319 -7.85 10.28 -3.11
N ALA A 320 -6.89 11.00 -3.71
CA ALA A 320 -6.97 12.44 -3.84
C ALA A 320 -8.21 12.88 -4.65
N ASP A 321 -8.48 12.21 -5.77
CA ASP A 321 -9.65 12.50 -6.61
C ASP A 321 -10.97 12.20 -5.88
N ILE A 322 -11.06 11.08 -5.15
CA ILE A 322 -12.22 10.73 -4.35
C ILE A 322 -12.45 11.75 -3.23
N LEU A 323 -11.40 12.15 -2.52
CA LEU A 323 -11.49 13.12 -1.42
C LEU A 323 -11.82 14.51 -1.93
N ARG A 324 -11.35 14.90 -3.11
CA ARG A 324 -11.71 16.14 -3.78
C ARG A 324 -13.19 16.15 -4.13
N THR A 325 -13.69 15.08 -4.74
CA THR A 325 -15.12 14.94 -5.08
C THR A 325 -16.01 14.97 -3.84
N TRP A 326 -15.58 14.36 -2.74
CA TRP A 326 -16.33 14.37 -1.48
C TRP A 326 -16.36 15.74 -0.81
N ARG A 327 -15.25 16.48 -0.83
CA ARG A 327 -15.10 17.80 -0.20
C ARG A 327 -15.38 18.95 -1.16
N SER A 328 -15.74 18.65 -2.41
CA SER A 328 -16.18 19.71 -3.31
C SER A 328 -17.34 20.42 -2.68
N GLU A 329 -17.18 21.70 -2.43
CA GLU A 329 -18.27 22.55 -1.98
C GLU A 329 -19.45 22.40 -2.94
N ALA A 330 -20.65 22.47 -2.40
CA ALA A 330 -21.86 22.43 -3.20
C ALA A 330 -21.79 23.52 -4.27
N MET A 331 -21.83 23.11 -5.53
CA MET A 331 -21.62 23.99 -6.67
C MET A 331 -22.94 24.44 -7.23
N THR A 332 -23.07 25.72 -7.52
CA THR A 332 -24.19 26.29 -8.27
C THR A 332 -23.86 26.28 -9.76
N LEU A 333 -24.73 25.70 -10.56
CA LEU A 333 -24.61 25.70 -12.02
C LEU A 333 -25.65 26.64 -12.63
N ASP A 334 -25.15 27.66 -13.30
CA ASP A 334 -26.00 28.55 -14.11
C ASP A 334 -25.94 28.06 -15.57
N LEU A 335 -27.10 27.68 -16.12
CA LEU A 335 -27.26 27.30 -17.50
C LEU A 335 -27.84 28.46 -18.29
N LEU A 336 -27.05 29.00 -19.24
CA LEU A 336 -27.55 29.92 -20.24
C LEU A 336 -28.05 29.11 -21.45
N ILE A 337 -29.33 29.16 -21.69
CA ILE A 337 -29.98 28.42 -22.77
C ILE A 337 -30.42 29.39 -23.85
N SER A 338 -29.87 29.26 -25.07
CA SER A 338 -30.38 29.99 -26.22
C SER A 338 -31.76 29.45 -26.62
N ASP A 339 -32.63 30.28 -27.15
CA ASP A 339 -34.00 29.91 -27.58
C ASP A 339 -34.03 28.65 -28.49
N ARG A 340 -32.98 28.45 -29.27
CA ARG A 340 -32.86 27.30 -30.17
C ARG A 340 -32.38 26.00 -29.45
N SER A 341 -31.93 26.14 -28.23
CA SER A 341 -31.44 25.02 -27.36
C SER A 341 -32.38 24.72 -26.22
N ASP A 342 -33.51 25.43 -26.12
CA ASP A 342 -34.52 25.24 -25.10
C ASP A 342 -35.35 23.99 -25.40
N ASN A 343 -34.84 22.85 -24.93
CA ASN A 343 -35.46 21.55 -25.01
C ASN A 343 -35.31 20.85 -23.65
N PRO A 344 -36.39 20.31 -23.06
CA PRO A 344 -36.30 19.56 -21.80
C PRO A 344 -35.29 18.43 -21.81
N GLN A 345 -35.06 17.78 -22.96
CA GLN A 345 -34.04 16.74 -23.10
C GLN A 345 -32.61 17.29 -22.98
N ASN A 346 -32.37 18.53 -23.37
CA ASN A 346 -31.07 19.19 -23.16
C ASN A 346 -30.77 19.37 -21.68
N ILE A 347 -31.74 19.87 -20.93
CA ILE A 347 -31.60 20.07 -19.48
C ILE A 347 -31.33 18.77 -18.79
N GLU A 348 -32.07 17.69 -19.12
CA GLU A 348 -31.81 16.36 -18.56
C GLU A 348 -30.41 15.82 -18.93
N SER A 349 -29.95 16.07 -20.13
CA SER A 349 -28.59 15.69 -20.57
C SER A 349 -27.52 16.40 -19.75
N ILE A 350 -27.72 17.70 -19.46
CA ILE A 350 -26.80 18.49 -18.63
C ILE A 350 -26.75 17.99 -17.18
N TYR A 351 -27.89 17.64 -16.61
CA TYR A 351 -27.92 17.00 -15.28
C TYR A 351 -27.13 15.69 -15.27
N ARG A 352 -27.28 14.87 -16.32
CA ARG A 352 -26.51 13.63 -16.47
C ARG A 352 -25.01 13.91 -16.63
N PHE A 353 -24.62 14.93 -17.37
CA PHE A 353 -23.24 15.37 -17.46
C PHE A 353 -22.66 15.75 -16.10
N ALA A 354 -23.37 16.58 -15.36
CA ALA A 354 -22.95 16.99 -14.04
C ALA A 354 -22.80 15.80 -13.07
N GLU A 355 -23.70 14.82 -13.18
CA GLU A 355 -23.62 13.58 -12.44
C GLU A 355 -22.41 12.71 -12.82
N GLU A 356 -22.14 12.53 -14.10
CA GLU A 356 -20.97 11.79 -14.59
C GLU A 356 -19.64 12.44 -14.17
N LEU A 357 -19.61 13.77 -14.15
CA LEU A 357 -18.46 14.54 -13.72
C LEU A 357 -18.25 14.52 -12.19
N GLY A 358 -19.25 14.06 -11.42
CA GLY A 358 -19.19 14.04 -9.96
C GLY A 358 -19.34 15.40 -9.32
N PHE A 359 -19.92 16.37 -10.03
CA PHE A 359 -20.26 17.65 -9.43
C PHE A 359 -21.35 17.47 -8.37
N ASN A 360 -21.10 18.06 -7.20
CA ASN A 360 -22.13 18.18 -6.15
C ASN A 360 -22.96 19.41 -6.46
N LEU A 361 -24.00 19.25 -7.30
CA LEU A 361 -24.87 20.37 -7.62
C LEU A 361 -25.83 20.63 -6.48
N SER A 362 -25.70 21.80 -5.84
CA SER A 362 -26.68 22.28 -4.86
C SER A 362 -27.90 22.91 -5.54
N GLU A 363 -27.68 23.63 -6.62
CA GLU A 363 -28.71 24.34 -7.37
C GLU A 363 -28.31 24.40 -8.85
N VAL A 364 -29.30 24.25 -9.73
CA VAL A 364 -29.16 24.52 -11.18
C VAL A 364 -30.15 25.61 -11.52
N LYS A 365 -29.64 26.78 -11.94
CA LYS A 365 -30.44 27.90 -12.39
C LYS A 365 -30.41 27.93 -13.91
N THR A 366 -31.57 28.05 -14.51
CA THR A 366 -31.72 28.19 -15.96
C THR A 366 -32.01 29.63 -16.35
N HIS A 367 -31.25 30.18 -17.23
CA HIS A 367 -31.42 31.53 -17.78
C HIS A 367 -31.65 31.42 -19.29
N HIS A 368 -32.80 31.87 -19.73
CA HIS A 368 -33.11 31.92 -21.17
C HIS A 368 -32.45 33.15 -21.77
N TRP A 369 -31.77 32.94 -22.90
CA TRP A 369 -31.09 33.99 -23.63
C TRP A 369 -31.63 34.08 -25.05
N ASN A 370 -32.29 35.17 -25.35
CA ASN A 370 -32.75 35.47 -26.70
C ASN A 370 -31.66 36.18 -27.48
N LEU A 371 -31.04 35.43 -28.40
CA LEU A 371 -29.96 35.91 -29.25
C LEU A 371 -30.38 37.04 -30.22
N ASP A 372 -31.68 37.17 -30.51
CA ASP A 372 -32.20 38.14 -31.48
C ASP A 372 -32.48 39.52 -30.84
N THR A 373 -32.47 39.65 -29.49
CA THR A 373 -32.85 40.91 -28.81
C THR A 373 -31.67 41.62 -28.12
N ASP A 374 -30.43 41.13 -28.21
CA ASP A 374 -29.27 41.68 -27.50
C ASP A 374 -29.46 41.86 -25.97
N GLU A 375 -30.57 41.38 -25.40
CA GLU A 375 -30.84 41.46 -23.99
C GLU A 375 -30.13 40.36 -23.24
N MET A 376 -29.10 40.76 -22.50
CA MET A 376 -28.39 39.88 -21.59
C MET A 376 -29.26 39.49 -20.42
N PRO A 377 -29.25 38.22 -19.91
CA PRO A 377 -29.92 37.83 -18.73
C PRO A 377 -29.46 38.69 -17.53
N LEU A 378 -30.31 39.62 -17.10
CA LEU A 378 -30.02 40.56 -16.03
C LEU A 378 -29.77 39.89 -14.66
N THR A 379 -30.18 38.63 -14.53
CA THR A 379 -30.15 37.86 -13.27
C THR A 379 -28.84 37.12 -13.05
N LEU A 380 -27.92 37.13 -14.02
CA LEU A 380 -26.64 36.45 -13.89
C LEU A 380 -25.67 37.31 -13.08
N GLU A 381 -25.36 36.88 -11.85
CA GLU A 381 -24.42 37.54 -10.96
C GLU A 381 -23.36 36.56 -10.49
N ALA A 382 -22.11 37.02 -10.32
CA ALA A 382 -21.06 36.21 -9.74
C ALA A 382 -21.37 35.94 -8.26
N GLN A 383 -21.59 34.68 -7.89
CA GLN A 383 -22.00 34.27 -6.54
C GLN A 383 -20.87 33.60 -5.73
N GLY A 384 -19.62 33.65 -6.19
CA GLY A 384 -18.47 33.13 -5.47
C GLY A 384 -17.71 32.02 -6.20
N GLN A 385 -16.74 31.39 -5.51
CA GLN A 385 -15.80 30.44 -6.11
C GLN A 385 -16.42 29.08 -6.50
N SER A 386 -17.62 28.77 -6.01
CA SER A 386 -18.30 27.49 -6.26
C SER A 386 -19.33 27.56 -7.39
N GLN A 387 -19.37 28.66 -8.17
CA GLN A 387 -20.28 28.84 -9.30
C GLN A 387 -19.62 28.43 -10.59
N GLN A 388 -20.37 27.77 -11.48
CA GLN A 388 -19.99 27.55 -12.87
C GLN A 388 -21.10 28.01 -13.81
N VAL A 389 -20.73 28.51 -14.97
CA VAL A 389 -21.68 28.96 -16.00
C VAL A 389 -21.44 28.15 -17.26
N TRP A 390 -22.47 27.45 -17.72
CA TRP A 390 -22.45 26.71 -18.96
C TRP A 390 -23.43 27.32 -19.96
N VAL A 391 -22.92 27.60 -21.17
CA VAL A 391 -23.72 28.19 -22.25
C VAL A 391 -24.08 27.10 -23.25
N LEU A 392 -25.36 26.83 -23.42
CA LEU A 392 -25.87 25.82 -24.33
C LEU A 392 -26.12 26.46 -25.70
N MET A 393 -25.40 25.97 -26.70
CA MET A 393 -25.54 26.38 -28.10
C MET A 393 -25.94 25.19 -28.98
N ASN A 394 -26.61 25.46 -30.09
CA ASN A 394 -26.97 24.44 -31.07
C ASN A 394 -26.03 24.47 -32.27
N ALA A 395 -25.49 23.34 -32.68
CA ALA A 395 -24.58 23.25 -33.81
C ALA A 395 -25.20 23.65 -35.15
N THR A 396 -26.52 23.72 -35.27
CA THR A 396 -27.19 24.22 -36.47
C THR A 396 -27.08 25.72 -36.62
N THR A 397 -26.80 26.45 -35.54
CA THR A 397 -26.54 27.90 -35.57
C THR A 397 -25.09 28.14 -35.97
N THR A 398 -24.87 29.10 -36.86
CA THR A 398 -23.52 29.55 -37.19
C THR A 398 -23.03 30.51 -36.14
N PRO A 399 -21.85 30.28 -35.52
CA PRO A 399 -21.33 31.23 -34.53
C PRO A 399 -20.89 32.53 -35.22
N GLU A 400 -21.32 33.66 -34.66
CA GLU A 400 -21.03 35.00 -35.16
C GLU A 400 -20.42 35.86 -34.05
N ASN A 401 -19.22 36.42 -34.31
CA ASN A 401 -18.52 37.24 -33.31
C ASN A 401 -19.29 38.52 -32.96
N GLU A 402 -20.03 39.07 -33.94
CA GLU A 402 -20.76 40.32 -33.81
C GLU A 402 -22.01 40.21 -32.94
N VAL A 403 -22.57 39.00 -32.79
CA VAL A 403 -23.77 38.75 -31.99
C VAL A 403 -23.42 37.95 -30.73
N GLN A 404 -23.16 36.66 -30.91
CA GLN A 404 -22.88 35.78 -29.77
C GLN A 404 -21.53 36.09 -29.09
N GLY A 405 -20.51 36.48 -29.92
CA GLY A 405 -19.17 36.81 -29.41
C GLY A 405 -19.20 38.00 -28.43
N VAL A 406 -19.81 39.11 -28.85
CA VAL A 406 -19.93 40.34 -28.05
C VAL A 406 -20.69 40.03 -26.72
N ALA A 407 -21.78 39.27 -26.80
CA ALA A 407 -22.54 38.94 -25.63
C ALA A 407 -21.80 38.02 -24.66
N LEU A 408 -21.05 37.00 -25.15
CA LEU A 408 -20.21 36.14 -24.33
C LEU A 408 -19.05 36.89 -23.70
N GLU A 409 -18.43 37.85 -24.36
CA GLU A 409 -17.41 38.73 -23.78
C GLU A 409 -17.97 39.58 -22.63
N GLN A 410 -19.17 40.12 -22.79
CA GLN A 410 -19.85 40.89 -21.73
C GLN A 410 -20.17 40.01 -20.53
N ILE A 411 -20.65 38.78 -20.78
CA ILE A 411 -20.91 37.80 -19.69
C ILE A 411 -19.60 37.45 -18.99
N LYS A 412 -18.52 37.15 -19.72
CA LYS A 412 -17.19 36.87 -19.19
C LYS A 412 -16.67 38.04 -18.35
N ALA A 413 -16.82 39.26 -18.81
CA ALA A 413 -16.43 40.46 -18.06
C ALA A 413 -17.22 40.62 -16.76
N LYS A 414 -18.52 40.32 -16.77
CA LYS A 414 -19.39 40.39 -15.59
C LYS A 414 -19.11 39.29 -14.57
N LEU A 415 -18.79 38.06 -15.02
CA LEU A 415 -18.53 36.91 -14.18
C LEU A 415 -17.10 36.90 -13.58
N GLY A 416 -16.16 37.66 -14.14
CA GLY A 416 -14.81 37.79 -13.64
C GLY A 416 -14.06 36.44 -13.70
N SER A 417 -13.75 35.85 -12.56
CA SER A 417 -13.04 34.56 -12.45
C SER A 417 -13.95 33.32 -12.42
N THR A 418 -15.26 33.50 -12.59
CA THR A 418 -16.19 32.35 -12.63
C THR A 418 -16.02 31.58 -13.94
N PRO A 419 -15.83 30.24 -13.89
CA PRO A 419 -15.67 29.44 -15.09
C PRO A 419 -16.86 29.53 -16.04
N LEU A 420 -16.58 29.80 -17.32
CA LEU A 420 -17.57 29.88 -18.39
C LEU A 420 -17.20 28.87 -19.48
N VAL A 421 -18.09 27.92 -19.76
CA VAL A 421 -17.87 26.84 -20.74
C VAL A 421 -18.98 26.86 -21.79
N ILE A 422 -18.60 26.73 -23.06
CA ILE A 422 -19.56 26.62 -24.18
C ILE A 422 -19.84 25.15 -24.44
N LEU A 423 -21.10 24.74 -24.36
CA LEU A 423 -21.57 23.39 -24.69
C LEU A 423 -22.35 23.44 -26.01
N VAL A 424 -21.88 22.73 -27.03
CA VAL A 424 -22.50 22.70 -28.33
C VAL A 424 -23.22 21.38 -28.60
N ASP A 425 -24.54 21.43 -28.68
CA ASP A 425 -25.35 20.25 -29.02
C ASP A 425 -25.24 19.93 -30.52
N MET A 426 -24.65 18.78 -30.80
CA MET A 426 -24.46 18.28 -32.17
C MET A 426 -25.64 17.48 -32.70
N SER A 427 -26.64 17.12 -31.89
CA SER A 427 -27.70 16.17 -32.19
C SER A 427 -28.46 16.52 -33.48
N SER A 428 -29.00 17.74 -33.54
CA SER A 428 -29.79 18.18 -34.67
C SER A 428 -28.94 18.32 -35.96
N TYR A 429 -27.68 18.71 -35.84
CA TYR A 429 -26.76 18.81 -36.97
C TYR A 429 -26.38 17.43 -37.48
N MET A 430 -26.09 16.47 -36.61
CA MET A 430 -25.76 15.11 -37.00
C MET A 430 -26.98 14.36 -37.57
N ALA A 431 -28.18 14.60 -37.03
CA ALA A 431 -29.41 14.02 -37.62
C ALA A 431 -29.59 14.44 -39.09
N ARG A 432 -29.12 15.62 -39.46
CA ARG A 432 -29.24 16.14 -40.84
C ARG A 432 -28.04 15.79 -41.72
N PHE A 433 -26.85 15.71 -41.17
CA PHE A 433 -25.58 15.63 -41.94
C PHE A 433 -24.67 14.49 -41.44
N GLY A 434 -25.15 13.55 -40.66
CA GLY A 434 -24.35 12.48 -40.04
C GLY A 434 -23.58 11.60 -41.02
N ASP A 435 -24.10 11.45 -42.24
CA ASP A 435 -23.45 10.69 -43.32
C ASP A 435 -22.24 11.40 -43.94
N PHE A 436 -21.99 12.66 -43.58
CA PHE A 436 -20.93 13.51 -44.15
C PHE A 436 -19.92 13.95 -43.09
N SER A 437 -18.91 13.13 -42.86
CA SER A 437 -17.86 13.39 -41.84
C SER A 437 -17.21 14.76 -42.01
N ASP A 438 -16.85 15.14 -43.23
CA ASP A 438 -16.19 16.42 -43.54
C ASP A 438 -17.02 17.64 -43.13
N ARG A 439 -18.35 17.55 -43.21
CA ARG A 439 -19.26 18.62 -42.76
C ARG A 439 -19.32 18.70 -41.23
N ILE A 440 -19.26 17.56 -40.56
CA ILE A 440 -19.25 17.52 -39.10
C ILE A 440 -17.94 18.13 -38.60
N ASP A 441 -16.81 17.74 -39.17
CA ASP A 441 -15.49 18.25 -38.77
C ASP A 441 -15.37 19.75 -39.07
N THR A 442 -15.80 20.20 -40.22
CA THR A 442 -15.85 21.65 -40.53
C THR A 442 -16.72 22.41 -39.54
N ARG A 443 -17.87 21.85 -39.11
CA ARG A 443 -18.76 22.50 -38.15
C ARG A 443 -18.12 22.56 -36.75
N LYS A 444 -17.46 21.52 -36.33
CA LYS A 444 -16.71 21.50 -35.06
C LYS A 444 -15.56 22.50 -35.07
N GLU A 445 -14.83 22.58 -36.19
CA GLU A 445 -13.74 23.53 -36.37
C GLU A 445 -14.21 24.99 -36.31
N LEU A 446 -15.36 25.31 -36.92
CA LEU A 446 -16.00 26.61 -36.80
C LEU A 446 -16.27 27.03 -35.38
N TRP A 447 -16.84 26.13 -34.57
CA TRP A 447 -17.12 26.38 -33.14
C TRP A 447 -15.84 26.46 -32.31
N LYS A 448 -14.82 25.70 -32.64
CA LYS A 448 -13.50 25.77 -31.98
C LYS A 448 -12.84 27.12 -32.26
N ASN A 449 -12.77 27.54 -33.54
CA ASN A 449 -12.19 28.84 -33.91
C ASN A 449 -12.92 30.01 -33.25
N PHE A 450 -14.24 29.94 -33.17
CA PHE A 450 -15.07 30.92 -32.46
C PHE A 450 -14.74 30.96 -30.98
N SER A 451 -14.71 29.82 -30.30
CA SER A 451 -14.40 29.72 -28.86
C SER A 451 -12.98 30.18 -28.53
N GLU A 452 -12.00 29.82 -29.39
CA GLU A 452 -10.62 30.26 -29.26
C GLU A 452 -10.47 31.79 -29.39
N SER A 453 -11.24 32.43 -30.28
CA SER A 453 -11.22 33.89 -30.42
C SER A 453 -11.69 34.60 -29.13
N LEU A 454 -12.54 33.96 -28.31
CA LEU A 454 -13.03 34.47 -27.06
C LEU A 454 -12.21 34.00 -25.84
N GLY A 455 -11.25 33.09 -26.06
CA GLY A 455 -10.51 32.44 -25.00
C GLY A 455 -11.44 31.67 -24.04
N LEU A 456 -12.46 30.99 -24.57
CA LEU A 456 -13.41 30.17 -23.84
C LEU A 456 -13.29 28.72 -24.28
N PRO A 457 -13.37 27.74 -23.33
CA PRO A 457 -13.40 26.35 -23.72
C PRO A 457 -14.73 25.94 -24.36
N VAL A 458 -14.67 25.03 -25.34
CA VAL A 458 -15.85 24.48 -26.02
C VAL A 458 -15.86 22.96 -25.91
N VAL A 459 -17.04 22.38 -25.62
CA VAL A 459 -17.26 20.93 -25.56
C VAL A 459 -18.46 20.56 -26.43
N PHE A 460 -18.28 19.52 -27.26
CA PHE A 460 -19.34 18.99 -28.09
C PHE A 460 -20.05 17.83 -27.46
N TYR A 461 -21.38 17.81 -27.47
CA TYR A 461 -22.18 16.76 -26.89
C TYR A 461 -23.40 16.39 -27.75
N HIS A 462 -24.04 15.30 -27.42
CA HIS A 462 -25.27 14.83 -28.07
C HIS A 462 -26.42 14.83 -27.06
N CYS A 463 -27.43 15.64 -27.30
CA CYS A 463 -28.63 15.67 -26.49
C CYS A 463 -29.33 14.30 -26.51
N GLY A 464 -29.74 13.80 -25.36
CA GLY A 464 -30.44 12.53 -25.20
C GLY A 464 -29.56 11.27 -25.27
N ILE A 465 -28.27 11.43 -25.59
CA ILE A 465 -27.28 10.32 -25.59
C ILE A 465 -26.39 10.49 -24.35
N ARG A 466 -26.09 9.37 -23.68
CA ARG A 466 -25.13 9.38 -22.57
C ARG A 466 -23.77 9.83 -23.08
N PRO A 467 -23.10 10.81 -22.41
CA PRO A 467 -21.78 11.25 -22.80
C PRO A 467 -20.78 10.10 -22.68
N ASP A 468 -19.89 10.01 -23.66
CA ASP A 468 -18.77 9.08 -23.60
C ASP A 468 -17.67 9.61 -22.67
N GLN A 469 -16.72 8.75 -22.34
CA GLN A 469 -15.63 9.07 -21.41
C GLN A 469 -14.78 10.23 -21.94
N GLN A 470 -14.59 10.31 -23.25
CA GLN A 470 -13.82 11.38 -23.87
C GLN A 470 -14.50 12.74 -23.68
N THR A 471 -15.78 12.85 -23.94
CA THR A 471 -16.56 14.08 -23.74
C THR A 471 -16.58 14.50 -22.27
N CYS A 472 -16.67 13.53 -21.34
CA CYS A 472 -16.57 13.81 -19.91
C CYS A 472 -15.18 14.35 -19.53
N ASP A 473 -14.11 13.78 -20.07
CA ASP A 473 -12.75 14.24 -19.79
C ASP A 473 -12.47 15.62 -20.41
N GLU A 474 -12.99 15.90 -21.61
CA GLU A 474 -12.93 17.22 -22.25
C GLU A 474 -13.65 18.27 -21.38
N LEU A 475 -14.83 17.97 -20.85
CA LEU A 475 -15.57 18.92 -19.99
C LEU A 475 -14.87 19.13 -18.64
N LYS A 476 -14.28 18.10 -18.05
CA LYS A 476 -13.44 18.26 -16.85
C LYS A 476 -12.26 19.20 -17.09
N LEU A 477 -11.58 19.03 -18.22
CA LEU A 477 -10.46 19.88 -18.63
C LEU A 477 -10.94 21.32 -18.86
N ALA A 478 -12.06 21.51 -19.57
CA ALA A 478 -12.67 22.80 -19.84
C ALA A 478 -13.03 23.54 -18.56
N THR A 479 -13.62 22.87 -17.59
CA THR A 479 -13.97 23.48 -16.28
C THR A 479 -12.75 23.81 -15.42
N GLN A 480 -11.60 23.16 -15.65
CA GLN A 480 -10.34 23.44 -14.95
C GLN A 480 -9.52 24.54 -15.62
N GLN A 481 -9.61 24.68 -16.94
CA GLN A 481 -8.89 25.72 -17.71
C GLN A 481 -9.54 27.09 -17.61
N ALA A 482 -10.82 27.14 -17.28
CA ALA A 482 -11.55 28.38 -17.11
C ALA A 482 -11.25 29.10 -15.78
N HIS A 483 -10.37 28.53 -14.94
CA HIS A 483 -9.79 29.14 -13.75
C HIS A 483 -8.44 29.78 -14.08
#